data_47fa018d5f16a34afae4acd180082d61
#
_entry.id   47fa018d5f16a34afae4acd180082d61
#
_cell.length_a   1.000
_cell.length_b   1.000
_cell.length_c   1.000
_cell.angle_alpha   90.00
_cell.angle_beta   90.00
_cell.angle_gamma   90.00
#
_symmetry.space_group_name_H-M   'P 1'
#
loop_
_entity.id
_entity.type
_entity.pdbx_description
1 polymer ?
#
loop_
_entity_poly.entity_id
_entity_poly.type
_entity_poly.pdbx_seq_one_letter_code
_entity_poly.pdbx_strand_id
1 'polypeptide(L)'
;MGGRVRVVVVGGGASGLVAAICAARAGADVTVLEGASRVGQKILKTGNGRCNLTNARVEPADYRNGAAIMPLLEEFSPTRVLGFFGELGLLVSEEEEGRIYPLSNAANTVLDVLRAGCKWHAVDVRCGQKVVEIARMQPDGYRIICANGNDFSADRVIIATGGGTDLLASLGHTIEPFSPVLCPLKTDTRPLKGLTGVRARARVSAFVDEDATEPRAVRYGEVLFRDYGLSGIVIFDMSREVGDGAVLSLDFLPQLSPGQCDGYFSAKYASLSASASELFGRAPNLTEFMCGCFHTRVNDAVVRAAGFKPSESVTPEMLPRIVAAAKGFRAQVTGLAETGQAQVTRGGASPWEFDSLTLESRLRPGVYATGETLDVDGRCGGFNLHWAWASGMAAGAAAAK
;
A
#
# COMPACT_ATOMS: atom_id res chain seq x y z
N MET A 1 -2.02 -47.49 -4.00
CA MET A 1 -2.20 -46.31 -3.15
C MET A 1 -1.52 -45.16 -3.87
N GLY A 2 -2.28 -44.16 -4.38
CA GLY A 2 -1.67 -42.98 -5.00
C GLY A 2 -0.87 -42.21 -3.95
N GLY A 3 0.39 -41.87 -4.27
CA GLY A 3 1.22 -41.05 -3.39
C GLY A 3 0.56 -39.68 -3.17
N ARG A 4 0.87 -39.00 -2.06
CA ARG A 4 0.47 -37.62 -1.83
C ARG A 4 1.06 -36.70 -2.91
N VAL A 5 0.33 -35.72 -3.35
CA VAL A 5 0.83 -34.67 -4.28
C VAL A 5 1.98 -33.92 -3.60
N ARG A 6 3.14 -33.86 -4.26
CA ARG A 6 4.30 -33.10 -3.77
C ARG A 6 4.22 -31.67 -4.25
N VAL A 7 4.08 -30.73 -3.34
CA VAL A 7 4.00 -29.30 -3.63
C VAL A 7 5.26 -28.61 -3.14
N VAL A 8 5.95 -27.93 -4.03
CA VAL A 8 7.04 -27.02 -3.65
C VAL A 8 6.57 -25.59 -3.73
N VAL A 9 6.72 -24.86 -2.61
CA VAL A 9 6.44 -23.42 -2.53
C VAL A 9 7.77 -22.67 -2.58
N VAL A 10 7.95 -21.82 -3.58
CA VAL A 10 9.14 -21.00 -3.78
C VAL A 10 8.93 -19.63 -3.17
N GLY A 11 9.54 -19.40 -2.00
CA GLY A 11 9.42 -18.18 -1.21
C GLY A 11 8.60 -18.39 0.07
N GLY A 12 9.23 -18.12 1.22
CA GLY A 12 8.65 -18.21 2.56
C GLY A 12 8.12 -16.85 3.07
N GLY A 13 7.53 -16.04 2.18
CA GLY A 13 6.87 -14.77 2.50
C GLY A 13 5.43 -14.95 3.00
N ALA A 14 4.66 -13.87 2.99
CA ALA A 14 3.27 -13.85 3.43
C ALA A 14 2.42 -14.88 2.67
N SER A 15 2.32 -14.76 1.35
CA SER A 15 1.51 -15.65 0.52
C SER A 15 2.03 -17.08 0.52
N GLY A 16 3.37 -17.26 0.50
CA GLY A 16 3.97 -18.60 0.45
C GLY A 16 3.73 -19.44 1.72
N LEU A 17 3.83 -18.85 2.92
CA LEU A 17 3.53 -19.55 4.17
C LEU A 17 2.06 -19.96 4.25
N VAL A 18 1.14 -19.09 3.84
CA VAL A 18 -0.29 -19.40 3.79
C VAL A 18 -0.57 -20.48 2.76
N ALA A 19 0.02 -20.38 1.55
CA ALA A 19 -0.13 -21.40 0.52
C ALA A 19 0.35 -22.78 1.01
N ALA A 20 1.49 -22.83 1.69
CA ALA A 20 2.04 -24.07 2.24
C ALA A 20 1.11 -24.70 3.28
N ILE A 21 0.58 -23.90 4.22
CA ILE A 21 -0.37 -24.40 5.22
C ILE A 21 -1.64 -24.94 4.55
N CYS A 22 -2.20 -24.20 3.57
CA CYS A 22 -3.42 -24.62 2.89
C CYS A 22 -3.21 -25.90 2.05
N ALA A 23 -2.09 -26.01 1.35
CA ALA A 23 -1.75 -27.23 0.60
C ALA A 23 -1.58 -28.44 1.52
N ALA A 24 -0.88 -28.27 2.65
CA ALA A 24 -0.70 -29.33 3.62
C ALA A 24 -2.02 -29.75 4.31
N ARG A 25 -2.90 -28.79 4.63
CA ARG A 25 -4.28 -29.08 5.13
C ARG A 25 -5.11 -29.87 4.13
N ALA A 26 -4.90 -29.64 2.82
CA ALA A 26 -5.55 -30.37 1.76
C ALA A 26 -4.92 -31.76 1.45
N GLY A 27 -3.88 -32.16 2.20
CA GLY A 27 -3.28 -33.48 2.14
C GLY A 27 -2.02 -33.62 1.31
N ALA A 28 -1.47 -32.53 0.77
CA ALA A 28 -0.22 -32.54 0.02
C ALA A 28 1.01 -32.76 0.95
N ASP A 29 2.11 -33.25 0.36
CA ASP A 29 3.45 -33.23 0.94
C ASP A 29 4.13 -31.91 0.51
N VAL A 30 4.40 -31.00 1.46
CA VAL A 30 4.75 -29.61 1.16
C VAL A 30 6.14 -29.25 1.63
N THR A 31 6.96 -28.73 0.70
CA THR A 31 8.26 -28.12 1.00
C THR A 31 8.25 -26.64 0.63
N VAL A 32 8.65 -25.77 1.57
CA VAL A 32 8.91 -24.35 1.33
C VAL A 32 10.39 -24.10 1.13
N LEU A 33 10.77 -23.48 0.01
CA LEU A 33 12.15 -23.09 -0.30
C LEU A 33 12.27 -21.58 -0.17
N GLU A 34 13.00 -21.12 0.86
CA GLU A 34 13.23 -19.69 1.13
C GLU A 34 14.71 -19.35 0.85
N GLY A 35 14.94 -18.33 0.03
CA GLY A 35 16.28 -17.89 -0.33
C GLY A 35 17.05 -17.20 0.82
N ALA A 36 16.33 -16.55 1.72
CA ALA A 36 16.92 -15.90 2.88
C ALA A 36 17.19 -16.89 4.02
N SER A 37 17.88 -16.41 5.06
CA SER A 37 18.16 -17.21 6.28
C SER A 37 16.95 -17.44 7.18
N ARG A 38 15.85 -16.72 6.95
CA ARG A 38 14.60 -16.80 7.74
C ARG A 38 13.38 -16.47 6.88
N VAL A 39 12.27 -17.18 7.11
CA VAL A 39 10.98 -16.88 6.47
C VAL A 39 10.33 -15.62 7.06
N GLY A 40 9.44 -14.98 6.29
CA GLY A 40 8.52 -13.94 6.76
C GLY A 40 9.14 -12.58 7.05
N GLN A 41 10.37 -12.29 6.61
CA GLN A 41 11.07 -11.05 6.95
C GLN A 41 10.31 -9.79 6.52
N LYS A 42 9.63 -9.83 5.36
CA LYS A 42 8.84 -8.68 4.88
C LYS A 42 7.61 -8.43 5.74
N ILE A 43 6.99 -9.47 6.33
CA ILE A 43 5.84 -9.33 7.24
C ILE A 43 6.19 -8.41 8.41
N LEU A 44 7.39 -8.57 8.99
CA LEU A 44 7.84 -7.81 10.16
C LEU A 44 7.95 -6.29 9.93
N LYS A 45 8.05 -5.86 8.67
CA LYS A 45 8.14 -4.45 8.29
C LYS A 45 6.78 -3.84 7.95
N THR A 46 5.73 -4.64 7.78
CA THR A 46 4.41 -4.16 7.38
C THR A 46 3.71 -3.41 8.51
N GLY A 47 2.90 -2.41 8.15
CA GLY A 47 2.16 -1.60 9.11
C GLY A 47 3.04 -0.96 10.19
N ASN A 48 4.26 -0.52 9.85
CA ASN A 48 5.25 -0.01 10.81
C ASN A 48 5.59 -1.00 11.95
N GLY A 49 5.70 -2.28 11.63
CA GLY A 49 5.98 -3.35 12.58
C GLY A 49 4.76 -3.91 13.30
N ARG A 50 3.54 -3.43 12.96
CA ARG A 50 2.27 -3.86 13.56
C ARG A 50 1.56 -4.95 12.76
N CYS A 51 1.85 -5.09 11.47
CA CYS A 51 1.17 -5.93 10.49
C CYS A 51 -0.32 -5.54 10.32
N ASN A 52 -0.63 -4.60 9.44
CA ASN A 52 -2.00 -4.34 9.03
C ASN A 52 -2.52 -5.53 8.22
N LEU A 53 -3.12 -6.51 8.92
CA LEU A 53 -3.41 -7.85 8.42
C LEU A 53 -4.34 -7.85 7.21
N THR A 54 -5.41 -7.06 7.29
CA THR A 54 -6.42 -6.89 6.23
C THR A 54 -7.21 -5.62 6.45
N ASN A 55 -8.21 -5.39 5.61
CA ASN A 55 -9.22 -4.36 5.80
C ASN A 55 -10.61 -5.02 5.87
N ALA A 56 -11.51 -4.47 6.68
CA ALA A 56 -12.89 -4.94 6.77
C ALA A 56 -13.69 -4.74 5.47
N ARG A 57 -13.24 -3.82 4.60
CA ARG A 57 -13.85 -3.48 3.31
C ARG A 57 -12.81 -3.65 2.21
N VAL A 58 -12.89 -4.75 1.49
CA VAL A 58 -12.00 -5.08 0.37
C VAL A 58 -12.85 -5.23 -0.87
N GLU A 59 -12.54 -4.43 -1.90
CA GLU A 59 -13.23 -4.43 -3.18
C GLU A 59 -12.21 -4.50 -4.33
N PRO A 60 -12.60 -5.04 -5.51
CA PRO A 60 -11.71 -5.09 -6.67
C PRO A 60 -11.16 -3.71 -7.08
N ALA A 61 -11.94 -2.65 -6.90
CA ALA A 61 -11.54 -1.27 -7.18
C ALA A 61 -10.38 -0.75 -6.30
N ASP A 62 -10.07 -1.44 -5.21
CA ASP A 62 -8.93 -1.12 -4.35
C ASP A 62 -7.58 -1.53 -4.95
N TYR A 63 -7.62 -2.38 -5.99
CA TYR A 63 -6.45 -3.01 -6.58
C TYR A 63 -6.23 -2.61 -8.05
N ARG A 64 -4.95 -2.50 -8.43
CA ARG A 64 -4.55 -2.58 -9.82
C ARG A 64 -4.88 -4.00 -10.34
N ASN A 65 -5.37 -4.08 -11.56
CA ASN A 65 -5.86 -5.34 -12.16
C ASN A 65 -6.93 -6.07 -11.32
N GLY A 66 -7.68 -5.34 -10.49
CA GLY A 66 -8.70 -5.91 -9.60
C GLY A 66 -9.76 -6.75 -10.34
N ALA A 67 -10.09 -6.40 -11.60
CA ALA A 67 -11.01 -7.18 -12.41
C ALA A 67 -10.52 -8.62 -12.70
N ALA A 68 -9.20 -8.81 -12.83
CA ALA A 68 -8.62 -10.14 -13.06
C ALA A 68 -8.71 -11.05 -11.84
N ILE A 69 -8.76 -10.46 -10.65
CA ILE A 69 -8.74 -11.18 -9.36
C ILE A 69 -10.08 -11.10 -8.61
N MET A 70 -11.10 -10.48 -9.22
CA MET A 70 -12.41 -10.29 -8.59
C MET A 70 -13.03 -11.59 -8.05
N PRO A 71 -13.09 -12.70 -8.82
CA PRO A 71 -13.67 -13.94 -8.32
C PRO A 71 -12.94 -14.49 -7.08
N LEU A 72 -11.61 -14.29 -7.03
CA LEU A 72 -10.80 -14.72 -5.88
C LEU A 72 -11.06 -13.85 -4.66
N LEU A 73 -11.18 -12.52 -4.81
CA LEU A 73 -11.49 -11.61 -3.70
C LEU A 73 -12.89 -11.86 -3.12
N GLU A 74 -13.86 -12.21 -3.96
CA GLU A 74 -15.20 -12.60 -3.52
C GLU A 74 -15.17 -13.91 -2.71
N GLU A 75 -14.44 -14.92 -3.18
CA GLU A 75 -14.30 -16.21 -2.51
C GLU A 75 -13.50 -16.09 -1.20
N PHE A 76 -12.39 -15.35 -1.22
CA PHE A 76 -11.51 -15.16 -0.05
C PHE A 76 -11.71 -13.76 0.57
N SER A 77 -12.94 -13.48 0.96
CA SER A 77 -13.33 -12.24 1.64
C SER A 77 -12.53 -12.00 2.94
N PRO A 78 -12.54 -10.76 3.49
CA PRO A 78 -11.92 -10.46 4.78
C PRO A 78 -12.34 -11.41 5.89
N THR A 79 -13.61 -11.78 5.95
CA THR A 79 -14.14 -12.74 6.94
C THR A 79 -13.47 -14.11 6.81
N ARG A 80 -13.29 -14.61 5.59
CA ARG A 80 -12.64 -15.90 5.34
C ARG A 80 -11.16 -15.87 5.68
N VAL A 81 -10.45 -14.80 5.32
CA VAL A 81 -9.04 -14.60 5.70
C VAL A 81 -8.89 -14.54 7.23
N LEU A 82 -9.76 -13.80 7.92
CA LEU A 82 -9.75 -13.72 9.38
C LEU A 82 -10.08 -15.06 10.03
N GLY A 83 -11.00 -15.83 9.45
CA GLY A 83 -11.30 -17.19 9.88
C GLY A 83 -10.08 -18.11 9.85
N PHE A 84 -9.29 -18.07 8.74
CA PHE A 84 -8.04 -18.82 8.64
C PHE A 84 -7.05 -18.47 9.76
N PHE A 85 -6.85 -17.19 10.03
CA PHE A 85 -5.96 -16.77 11.12
C PHE A 85 -6.52 -17.10 12.51
N GLY A 86 -7.85 -17.01 12.69
CA GLY A 86 -8.54 -17.40 13.92
C GLY A 86 -8.37 -18.90 14.22
N GLU A 87 -8.46 -19.78 13.22
CA GLU A 87 -8.18 -21.21 13.35
C GLU A 87 -6.72 -21.50 13.75
N LEU A 88 -5.79 -20.62 13.38
CA LEU A 88 -4.40 -20.70 13.83
C LEU A 88 -4.17 -20.03 15.21
N GLY A 89 -5.23 -19.48 15.83
CA GLY A 89 -5.17 -18.88 17.16
C GLY A 89 -4.82 -17.39 17.20
N LEU A 90 -4.84 -16.67 16.07
CA LEU A 90 -4.58 -15.24 16.05
C LEU A 90 -5.82 -14.44 16.50
N LEU A 91 -5.66 -13.60 17.51
CA LEU A 91 -6.64 -12.58 17.88
C LEU A 91 -6.36 -11.27 17.17
N VAL A 92 -7.41 -10.60 16.71
CA VAL A 92 -7.34 -9.36 15.95
C VAL A 92 -8.20 -8.26 16.54
N SER A 93 -7.93 -7.00 16.18
CA SER A 93 -8.75 -5.82 16.46
C SER A 93 -8.92 -4.99 15.21
N GLU A 94 -10.10 -4.43 15.01
CA GLU A 94 -10.40 -3.44 13.99
C GLU A 94 -10.11 -2.04 14.54
N GLU A 95 -9.48 -1.20 13.71
CA GLU A 95 -9.19 0.21 13.97
C GLU A 95 -9.89 1.10 12.93
N GLU A 96 -9.64 2.41 13.00
CA GLU A 96 -10.21 3.39 12.07
C GLU A 96 -10.01 2.97 10.59
N GLU A 97 -10.98 3.33 9.75
CA GLU A 97 -11.00 3.04 8.31
C GLU A 97 -11.02 1.54 7.97
N GLY A 98 -11.48 0.69 8.90
CA GLY A 98 -11.59 -0.75 8.71
C GLY A 98 -10.25 -1.50 8.72
N ARG A 99 -9.18 -0.89 9.18
CA ARG A 99 -7.87 -1.54 9.29
C ARG A 99 -7.88 -2.59 10.39
N ILE A 100 -7.41 -3.79 10.09
CA ILE A 100 -7.38 -4.89 11.04
C ILE A 100 -5.94 -5.27 11.37
N TYR A 101 -5.65 -5.30 12.66
CA TYR A 101 -4.33 -5.61 13.21
C TYR A 101 -4.40 -6.81 14.16
N PRO A 102 -3.27 -7.53 14.38
CA PRO A 102 -3.21 -8.49 15.50
C PRO A 102 -3.44 -7.75 16.82
N LEU A 103 -4.19 -8.35 17.74
CA LEU A 103 -4.50 -7.75 19.05
C LEU A 103 -3.22 -7.38 19.84
N SER A 104 -2.14 -8.13 19.64
CA SER A 104 -0.81 -7.83 20.21
C SER A 104 -0.17 -6.55 19.66
N ASN A 105 -0.71 -6.01 18.57
CA ASN A 105 -0.17 -4.87 17.84
C ASN A 105 1.28 -5.06 17.35
N ALA A 106 1.68 -6.32 17.10
CA ALA A 106 3.04 -6.70 16.73
C ALA A 106 3.04 -7.69 15.54
N ALA A 107 3.74 -7.34 14.47
CA ALA A 107 3.86 -8.17 13.26
C ALA A 107 4.49 -9.54 13.55
N ASN A 108 5.34 -9.63 14.58
CA ASN A 108 5.97 -10.87 14.99
C ASN A 108 4.94 -11.93 15.38
N THR A 109 3.84 -11.55 16.05
CA THR A 109 2.76 -12.47 16.43
C THR A 109 2.14 -13.16 15.21
N VAL A 110 1.94 -12.42 14.11
CA VAL A 110 1.41 -12.99 12.86
C VAL A 110 2.40 -14.00 12.27
N LEU A 111 3.69 -13.66 12.25
CA LEU A 111 4.72 -14.55 11.75
C LEU A 111 4.86 -15.84 12.61
N ASP A 112 4.78 -15.72 13.93
CA ASP A 112 4.87 -16.86 14.84
C ASP A 112 3.69 -17.82 14.67
N VAL A 113 2.47 -17.27 14.46
CA VAL A 113 1.27 -18.06 14.15
C VAL A 113 1.43 -18.82 12.83
N LEU A 114 1.97 -18.19 11.79
CA LEU A 114 2.23 -18.86 10.50
C LEU A 114 3.30 -19.95 10.62
N ARG A 115 4.38 -19.70 11.36
CA ARG A 115 5.41 -20.71 11.63
C ARG A 115 4.87 -21.90 12.41
N ALA A 116 4.05 -21.64 13.42
CA ALA A 116 3.37 -22.70 14.19
C ALA A 116 2.44 -23.50 13.27
N GLY A 117 1.65 -22.83 12.40
CA GLY A 117 0.81 -23.49 11.41
C GLY A 117 1.57 -24.39 10.47
N CYS A 118 2.72 -23.95 9.94
CA CYS A 118 3.59 -24.80 9.13
C CYS A 118 4.05 -26.04 9.91
N LYS A 119 4.48 -25.87 11.15
CA LYS A 119 4.91 -26.99 12.00
C LYS A 119 3.78 -27.98 12.30
N TRP A 120 2.58 -27.48 12.63
CA TRP A 120 1.42 -28.33 12.94
C TRP A 120 0.93 -29.16 11.75
N HIS A 121 1.16 -28.67 10.54
CA HIS A 121 0.78 -29.36 9.30
C HIS A 121 1.98 -30.06 8.62
N ALA A 122 3.10 -30.27 9.35
CA ALA A 122 4.29 -30.97 8.88
C ALA A 122 4.89 -30.41 7.57
N VAL A 123 4.78 -29.09 7.36
CA VAL A 123 5.42 -28.41 6.22
C VAL A 123 6.93 -28.39 6.43
N ASP A 124 7.71 -28.87 5.45
CA ASP A 124 9.18 -28.84 5.45
C ASP A 124 9.66 -27.44 5.00
N VAL A 125 10.14 -26.64 5.94
CA VAL A 125 10.61 -25.27 5.65
C VAL A 125 12.13 -25.22 5.57
N ARG A 126 12.67 -24.96 4.37
CA ARG A 126 14.10 -24.92 4.09
C ARG A 126 14.54 -23.50 3.73
N CYS A 127 15.30 -22.86 4.61
CA CYS A 127 15.93 -21.57 4.37
C CYS A 127 17.30 -21.72 3.68
N GLY A 128 17.82 -20.63 3.08
CA GLY A 128 19.06 -20.64 2.31
C GLY A 128 18.96 -21.38 0.97
N GLN A 129 17.73 -21.59 0.48
CA GLN A 129 17.43 -22.26 -0.78
C GLN A 129 16.90 -21.25 -1.81
N LYS A 130 17.80 -20.46 -2.40
CA LYS A 130 17.43 -19.52 -3.46
C LYS A 130 17.20 -20.29 -4.76
N VAL A 131 15.95 -20.49 -5.14
CA VAL A 131 15.58 -21.12 -6.42
C VAL A 131 15.99 -20.20 -7.58
N VAL A 132 16.63 -20.79 -8.59
CA VAL A 132 17.13 -20.09 -9.79
C VAL A 132 16.53 -20.64 -11.08
N GLU A 133 16.00 -21.86 -11.07
CA GLU A 133 15.41 -22.49 -12.25
C GLU A 133 14.28 -23.45 -11.85
N ILE A 134 13.26 -23.51 -12.69
CA ILE A 134 12.16 -24.47 -12.65
C ILE A 134 12.08 -25.14 -14.01
N ALA A 135 12.47 -26.40 -14.09
CA ALA A 135 12.47 -27.18 -15.32
C ALA A 135 11.35 -28.23 -15.31
N ARG A 136 10.65 -28.38 -16.42
CA ARG A 136 9.63 -29.45 -16.58
C ARG A 136 10.30 -30.81 -16.67
N MET A 137 9.76 -31.77 -15.98
CA MET A 137 10.19 -33.17 -16.05
C MET A 137 9.28 -34.00 -16.96
N GLN A 138 9.83 -35.07 -17.50
CA GLN A 138 9.09 -36.10 -18.25
C GLN A 138 8.87 -37.33 -17.33
N PRO A 139 7.69 -37.97 -17.33
CA PRO A 139 6.47 -37.56 -18.08
C PRO A 139 5.73 -36.38 -17.44
N ASP A 140 5.85 -36.16 -16.12
CA ASP A 140 5.13 -35.13 -15.39
C ASP A 140 5.96 -34.57 -14.23
N GLY A 141 5.59 -33.33 -13.80
CA GLY A 141 6.20 -32.65 -12.65
C GLY A 141 7.29 -31.67 -13.02
N TYR A 142 7.98 -31.20 -11.98
CA TYR A 142 8.98 -30.14 -12.07
C TYR A 142 10.23 -30.47 -11.26
N ARG A 143 11.38 -30.11 -11.77
CA ARG A 143 12.66 -30.05 -11.06
C ARG A 143 12.95 -28.59 -10.70
N ILE A 144 13.18 -28.32 -9.43
CA ILE A 144 13.45 -27.00 -8.88
C ILE A 144 14.91 -26.95 -8.48
N ILE A 145 15.69 -26.08 -9.10
CA ILE A 145 17.14 -25.96 -8.92
C ILE A 145 17.45 -24.71 -8.10
N CYS A 146 18.26 -24.89 -7.06
CA CYS A 146 18.72 -23.82 -6.19
C CYS A 146 20.14 -23.36 -6.53
N ALA A 147 20.44 -22.09 -6.25
CA ALA A 147 21.77 -21.49 -6.51
C ALA A 147 22.93 -22.20 -5.78
N ASN A 148 22.65 -22.89 -4.69
CA ASN A 148 23.63 -23.68 -3.92
C ASN A 148 23.85 -25.08 -4.45
N GLY A 149 23.27 -25.46 -5.60
CA GLY A 149 23.37 -26.77 -6.23
C GLY A 149 22.38 -27.82 -5.73
N ASN A 150 21.59 -27.53 -4.71
CA ASN A 150 20.50 -28.43 -4.29
C ASN A 150 19.37 -28.41 -5.35
N ASP A 151 18.71 -29.58 -5.50
CA ASP A 151 17.52 -29.68 -6.34
C ASP A 151 16.41 -30.48 -5.64
N PHE A 152 15.17 -30.19 -6.07
CA PHE A 152 13.96 -30.77 -5.52
C PHE A 152 13.02 -31.18 -6.66
N SER A 153 12.24 -32.22 -6.44
CA SER A 153 11.18 -32.67 -7.37
C SER A 153 9.82 -32.32 -6.81
N ALA A 154 8.92 -31.81 -7.65
CA ALA A 154 7.54 -31.52 -7.29
C ALA A 154 6.56 -31.93 -8.38
N ASP A 155 5.35 -32.27 -7.99
CA ASP A 155 4.23 -32.47 -8.91
C ASP A 155 3.59 -31.12 -9.23
N ARG A 156 3.61 -30.18 -8.27
CA ARG A 156 3.11 -28.80 -8.40
C ARG A 156 4.08 -27.80 -7.78
N VAL A 157 4.12 -26.59 -8.33
CA VAL A 157 4.99 -25.51 -7.88
C VAL A 157 4.19 -24.24 -7.64
N ILE A 158 4.32 -23.64 -6.46
CA ILE A 158 3.71 -22.32 -6.14
C ILE A 158 4.83 -21.28 -6.06
N ILE A 159 4.82 -20.30 -6.94
CA ILE A 159 5.81 -19.22 -6.98
C ILE A 159 5.28 -18.04 -6.14
N ALA A 160 5.95 -17.78 -5.00
CA ALA A 160 5.60 -16.80 -3.98
C ALA A 160 6.79 -15.88 -3.65
N THR A 161 7.61 -15.55 -4.64
CA THR A 161 8.88 -14.81 -4.50
C THR A 161 8.71 -13.33 -4.22
N GLY A 162 7.49 -12.80 -4.30
CA GLY A 162 7.22 -11.36 -4.20
C GLY A 162 7.81 -10.61 -5.39
N GLY A 163 8.71 -9.64 -5.15
CA GLY A 163 9.31 -8.83 -6.20
C GLY A 163 10.30 -9.53 -7.16
N GLY A 164 10.36 -10.87 -7.19
CA GLY A 164 11.23 -11.63 -8.11
C GLY A 164 10.43 -12.39 -9.15
N THR A 165 10.51 -12.04 -10.43
CA THR A 165 9.74 -12.66 -11.53
C THR A 165 10.57 -13.42 -12.54
N ASP A 166 11.89 -13.53 -12.37
CA ASP A 166 12.78 -14.22 -13.31
C ASP A 166 12.31 -15.64 -13.60
N LEU A 167 11.78 -16.33 -12.58
CA LEU A 167 11.25 -17.68 -12.72
C LEU A 167 10.01 -17.72 -13.63
N LEU A 168 9.08 -16.78 -13.47
CA LEU A 168 7.88 -16.70 -14.32
C LEU A 168 8.22 -16.24 -15.74
N ALA A 169 9.17 -15.32 -15.89
CA ALA A 169 9.70 -14.92 -17.20
C ALA A 169 10.30 -16.11 -17.95
N SER A 170 11.11 -16.94 -17.28
CA SER A 170 11.71 -18.14 -17.87
C SER A 170 10.67 -19.20 -18.26
N LEU A 171 9.52 -19.20 -17.61
CA LEU A 171 8.40 -20.06 -17.93
C LEU A 171 7.50 -19.49 -19.06
N GLY A 172 7.81 -18.30 -19.57
CA GLY A 172 7.15 -17.67 -20.72
C GLY A 172 6.02 -16.71 -20.37
N HIS A 173 5.88 -16.31 -19.10
CA HIS A 173 4.89 -15.32 -18.66
C HIS A 173 5.29 -13.90 -19.05
N THR A 174 4.28 -13.08 -19.37
CA THR A 174 4.45 -11.64 -19.57
C THR A 174 4.72 -10.95 -18.25
N ILE A 175 5.82 -10.19 -18.18
CA ILE A 175 6.25 -9.48 -16.98
C ILE A 175 6.14 -7.97 -17.18
N GLU A 176 5.34 -7.33 -16.33
CA GLU A 176 5.33 -5.87 -16.19
C GLU A 176 6.53 -5.42 -15.33
N PRO A 177 7.30 -4.42 -15.78
CA PRO A 177 8.47 -3.94 -15.04
C PRO A 177 8.12 -3.48 -13.62
N PHE A 178 9.00 -3.80 -12.67
CA PHE A 178 8.82 -3.37 -11.29
C PHE A 178 9.07 -1.88 -11.08
N SER A 179 8.18 -1.24 -10.34
CA SER A 179 8.33 0.12 -9.84
C SER A 179 7.88 0.22 -8.38
N PRO A 180 8.56 0.99 -7.53
CA PRO A 180 8.13 1.21 -6.17
C PRO A 180 6.83 2.02 -6.13
N VAL A 181 5.90 1.63 -5.27
CA VAL A 181 4.66 2.36 -4.96
C VAL A 181 4.42 2.38 -3.46
N LEU A 182 3.41 3.12 -3.02
CA LEU A 182 3.14 3.35 -1.60
C LEU A 182 4.37 3.91 -0.87
N CYS A 183 4.95 4.93 -1.46
CA CYS A 183 6.13 5.62 -0.93
C CYS A 183 5.91 7.14 -0.89
N PRO A 184 6.74 7.87 -0.13
CA PRO A 184 6.67 9.33 -0.12
C PRO A 184 6.97 9.93 -1.49
N LEU A 185 6.49 11.16 -1.71
CA LEU A 185 6.72 11.92 -2.95
C LEU A 185 7.71 13.06 -2.71
N LYS A 186 8.71 13.16 -3.59
CA LYS A 186 9.50 14.38 -3.73
C LYS A 186 8.67 15.44 -4.43
N THR A 187 8.76 16.67 -3.96
CA THR A 187 8.06 17.79 -4.59
C THR A 187 8.98 19.01 -4.68
N ASP A 188 8.58 20.02 -5.44
CA ASP A 188 9.14 21.36 -5.24
C ASP A 188 8.90 21.77 -3.79
N THR A 189 9.98 22.02 -3.06
CA THR A 189 9.94 22.32 -1.62
C THR A 189 9.78 23.81 -1.31
N ARG A 190 9.83 24.68 -2.30
CA ARG A 190 9.69 26.16 -2.11
C ARG A 190 8.38 26.52 -1.40
N PRO A 191 7.19 26.01 -1.81
CA PRO A 191 5.95 26.26 -1.09
C PRO A 191 5.93 25.67 0.32
N LEU A 192 6.68 24.59 0.56
CA LEU A 192 6.71 23.80 1.80
C LEU A 192 7.66 24.36 2.86
N LYS A 193 8.33 25.48 2.57
CA LYS A 193 9.34 26.07 3.50
C LYS A 193 8.75 26.26 4.90
N GLY A 194 9.41 25.68 5.90
CA GLY A 194 9.01 25.77 7.30
C GLY A 194 7.97 24.73 7.75
N LEU A 195 7.49 23.85 6.87
CA LEU A 195 6.49 22.83 7.19
C LEU A 195 7.07 21.49 7.64
N THR A 196 8.38 21.26 7.52
CA THR A 196 8.99 19.96 7.87
C THR A 196 8.56 19.47 9.25
N GLY A 197 8.04 18.23 9.31
CA GLY A 197 7.51 17.58 10.51
C GLY A 197 6.08 17.94 10.87
N VAL A 198 5.45 18.89 10.18
CA VAL A 198 4.03 19.24 10.39
C VAL A 198 3.13 18.18 9.77
N ARG A 199 2.02 17.89 10.44
CA ARG A 199 0.92 17.07 9.93
C ARG A 199 -0.31 17.94 9.73
N ALA A 200 -1.02 17.72 8.62
CA ALA A 200 -2.28 18.40 8.35
C ALA A 200 -3.24 17.46 7.62
N ARG A 201 -4.52 17.48 8.02
CA ARG A 201 -5.56 16.79 7.26
C ARG A 201 -5.96 17.63 6.05
N ALA A 202 -6.07 17.00 4.89
CA ALA A 202 -6.46 17.66 3.66
C ALA A 202 -7.21 16.69 2.73
N ARG A 203 -8.01 17.26 1.84
CA ARG A 203 -8.40 16.59 0.61
C ARG A 203 -7.28 16.80 -0.39
N VAL A 204 -6.67 15.73 -0.86
CA VAL A 204 -5.57 15.75 -1.82
C VAL A 204 -6.11 15.35 -3.18
N SER A 205 -5.96 16.22 -4.17
CA SER A 205 -6.33 15.99 -5.57
C SER A 205 -5.05 15.91 -6.40
N ALA A 206 -4.89 14.86 -7.20
CA ALA A 206 -3.74 14.66 -8.07
C ALA A 206 -4.10 15.00 -9.51
N PHE A 207 -3.35 15.87 -10.13
CA PHE A 207 -3.46 16.28 -11.53
C PHE A 207 -2.24 15.74 -12.30
N VAL A 208 -2.43 15.38 -13.57
CA VAL A 208 -1.34 14.82 -14.39
C VAL A 208 -0.23 15.84 -14.65
N ASP A 209 -0.58 17.13 -14.74
CA ASP A 209 0.31 18.28 -14.91
C ASP A 209 -0.35 19.57 -14.38
N GLU A 210 0.27 20.73 -14.62
CA GLU A 210 -0.23 22.04 -14.18
C GLU A 210 -1.46 22.51 -14.95
N ASP A 211 -1.66 22.07 -16.19
CA ASP A 211 -2.73 22.50 -17.10
C ASP A 211 -3.98 21.64 -16.99
N ALA A 212 -3.89 20.48 -16.30
CA ALA A 212 -5.02 19.59 -16.13
C ALA A 212 -6.13 20.23 -15.28
N THR A 213 -7.35 20.19 -15.78
CA THR A 213 -8.54 20.73 -15.11
C THR A 213 -9.26 19.73 -14.22
N GLU A 214 -9.15 18.43 -14.56
CA GLU A 214 -9.78 17.35 -13.82
C GLU A 214 -8.73 16.54 -13.07
N PRO A 215 -8.96 16.22 -11.79
CA PRO A 215 -8.05 15.40 -11.03
C PRO A 215 -8.14 13.93 -11.46
N ARG A 216 -7.00 13.29 -11.66
CA ARG A 216 -6.90 11.85 -11.89
C ARG A 216 -7.33 11.03 -10.67
N ALA A 217 -7.04 11.53 -9.49
CA ALA A 217 -7.39 10.89 -8.22
C ALA A 217 -7.66 11.93 -7.14
N VAL A 218 -8.60 11.61 -6.25
CA VAL A 218 -8.91 12.42 -5.06
C VAL A 218 -8.92 11.50 -3.85
N ARG A 219 -8.22 11.90 -2.78
CA ARG A 219 -8.20 11.18 -1.49
C ARG A 219 -8.27 12.18 -0.34
N TYR A 220 -8.70 11.71 0.81
CA TYR A 220 -8.74 12.48 2.04
C TYR A 220 -7.89 11.80 3.11
N GLY A 221 -7.08 12.55 3.83
CA GLY A 221 -6.27 11.99 4.90
C GLY A 221 -5.24 12.96 5.46
N GLU A 222 -4.38 12.44 6.33
CA GLU A 222 -3.29 13.19 6.95
C GLU A 222 -2.08 13.22 6.01
N VAL A 223 -1.62 14.42 5.68
CA VAL A 223 -0.38 14.71 4.97
C VAL A 223 0.70 15.05 5.98
N LEU A 224 1.87 14.41 5.89
CA LEU A 224 3.08 14.73 6.62
C LEU A 224 4.05 15.48 5.71
N PHE A 225 4.39 16.70 6.06
CA PHE A 225 5.39 17.50 5.34
C PHE A 225 6.80 17.08 5.74
N ARG A 226 7.66 16.85 4.73
CA ARG A 226 9.06 16.48 4.89
C ARG A 226 9.95 17.50 4.19
N ASP A 227 11.25 17.42 4.44
CA ASP A 227 12.27 18.27 3.81
C ASP A 227 12.39 18.04 2.28
N TYR A 228 12.06 16.84 1.82
CA TYR A 228 12.06 16.44 0.41
C TYR A 228 10.68 16.59 -0.27
N GLY A 229 9.59 16.85 0.47
CA GLY A 229 8.25 16.91 -0.09
C GLY A 229 7.17 16.41 0.86
N LEU A 230 6.36 15.45 0.41
CA LEU A 230 5.15 14.99 1.09
C LEU A 230 5.21 13.50 1.42
N SER A 231 4.63 13.15 2.57
CA SER A 231 4.52 11.78 3.09
C SER A 231 3.17 11.58 3.79
N GLY A 232 2.94 10.41 4.35
CA GLY A 232 1.68 10.03 5.01
C GLY A 232 0.86 9.08 4.15
N ILE A 233 -0.12 8.40 4.77
CA ILE A 233 -0.89 7.33 4.11
C ILE A 233 -1.58 7.84 2.84
N VAL A 234 -2.21 9.01 2.88
CA VAL A 234 -2.87 9.62 1.72
C VAL A 234 -1.88 9.87 0.57
N ILE A 235 -0.65 10.25 0.87
CA ILE A 235 0.40 10.49 -0.13
C ILE A 235 0.93 9.17 -0.69
N PHE A 236 1.03 8.12 0.13
CA PHE A 236 1.39 6.79 -0.35
C PHE A 236 0.36 6.27 -1.35
N ASP A 237 -0.92 6.43 -1.08
CA ASP A 237 -1.96 6.08 -2.05
C ASP A 237 -1.88 6.93 -3.32
N MET A 238 -1.58 8.23 -3.19
CA MET A 238 -1.37 9.12 -4.35
C MET A 238 -0.16 8.70 -5.19
N SER A 239 0.91 8.15 -4.59
CA SER A 239 2.09 7.69 -5.35
C SER A 239 1.79 6.59 -6.38
N ARG A 240 0.63 5.93 -6.26
CA ARG A 240 0.15 4.96 -7.25
C ARG A 240 -0.44 5.62 -8.50
N GLU A 241 -0.82 6.88 -8.41
CA GLU A 241 -1.60 7.62 -9.41
C GLU A 241 -0.79 8.70 -10.13
N VAL A 242 0.37 9.09 -9.58
CA VAL A 242 1.15 10.23 -10.07
C VAL A 242 2.54 9.81 -10.56
N GLY A 243 3.05 10.55 -11.55
CA GLY A 243 4.43 10.51 -11.99
C GLY A 243 5.12 11.86 -11.84
N ASP A 244 6.33 11.99 -12.35
CA ASP A 244 7.07 13.25 -12.38
C ASP A 244 6.30 14.29 -13.19
N GLY A 245 6.29 15.53 -12.71
CA GLY A 245 5.54 16.65 -13.30
C GLY A 245 4.09 16.77 -12.84
N ALA A 246 3.53 15.73 -12.20
CA ALA A 246 2.18 15.80 -11.63
C ALA A 246 2.08 16.89 -10.55
N VAL A 247 0.87 17.41 -10.36
CA VAL A 247 0.59 18.43 -9.33
C VAL A 247 -0.38 17.87 -8.30
N LEU A 248 0.00 17.94 -7.03
CA LEU A 248 -0.90 17.71 -5.91
C LEU A 248 -1.49 19.04 -5.44
N SER A 249 -2.81 19.08 -5.32
CA SER A 249 -3.56 20.19 -4.73
C SER A 249 -4.14 19.76 -3.39
N LEU A 250 -3.77 20.46 -2.33
CA LEU A 250 -4.21 20.19 -0.96
C LEU A 250 -5.29 21.19 -0.57
N ASP A 251 -6.49 20.72 -0.29
CA ASP A 251 -7.59 21.50 0.29
C ASP A 251 -7.61 21.25 1.81
N PHE A 252 -7.22 22.24 2.59
CA PHE A 252 -7.22 22.16 4.06
C PHE A 252 -8.60 22.45 4.68
N LEU A 253 -9.59 22.83 3.88
CA LEU A 253 -10.97 23.11 4.30
C LEU A 253 -11.99 22.27 3.51
N PRO A 254 -11.81 20.94 3.39
CA PRO A 254 -12.65 20.11 2.51
C PRO A 254 -14.12 20.06 2.94
N GLN A 255 -14.41 20.36 4.21
CA GLN A 255 -15.76 20.40 4.79
C GLN A 255 -16.54 21.69 4.45
N LEU A 256 -15.86 22.72 3.93
CA LEU A 256 -16.47 24.00 3.57
C LEU A 256 -16.48 24.19 2.05
N SER A 257 -17.61 24.60 1.49
CA SER A 257 -17.66 25.09 0.12
C SER A 257 -16.90 26.42 -0.02
N PRO A 258 -16.49 26.84 -1.24
CA PRO A 258 -15.84 28.15 -1.44
C PRO A 258 -16.63 29.30 -0.83
N GLY A 259 -17.94 29.38 -1.08
CA GLY A 259 -18.78 30.43 -0.53
C GLY A 259 -18.91 30.41 1.00
N GLN A 260 -18.88 29.24 1.62
CA GLN A 260 -18.83 29.14 3.09
C GLN A 260 -17.47 29.62 3.63
N CYS A 261 -16.37 29.35 2.92
CA CYS A 261 -15.06 29.88 3.29
C CYS A 261 -15.07 31.42 3.21
N ASP A 262 -15.57 31.97 2.12
CA ASP A 262 -15.66 33.44 1.94
C ASP A 262 -16.48 34.10 3.06
N GLY A 263 -17.63 33.52 3.40
CA GLY A 263 -18.47 33.98 4.51
C GLY A 263 -17.74 33.89 5.87
N TYR A 264 -17.08 32.78 6.14
CA TYR A 264 -16.33 32.59 7.39
C TYR A 264 -15.18 33.59 7.53
N PHE A 265 -14.34 33.73 6.49
CA PHE A 265 -13.19 34.64 6.55
C PHE A 265 -13.60 36.12 6.58
N SER A 266 -14.70 36.50 5.89
CA SER A 266 -15.26 37.84 5.96
C SER A 266 -15.81 38.18 7.36
N ALA A 267 -16.55 37.25 7.98
CA ALA A 267 -17.06 37.46 9.33
C ALA A 267 -15.93 37.54 10.36
N LYS A 268 -14.91 36.67 10.21
CA LYS A 268 -13.70 36.68 11.07
C LYS A 268 -12.94 38.01 10.94
N TYR A 269 -12.79 38.54 9.69
CA TYR A 269 -12.17 39.83 9.45
C TYR A 269 -12.92 40.94 10.15
N ALA A 270 -14.23 41.01 9.98
CA ALA A 270 -15.04 42.05 10.60
C ALA A 270 -14.92 42.07 12.14
N SER A 271 -15.00 40.88 12.76
CA SER A 271 -14.89 40.74 14.22
C SER A 271 -13.49 41.12 14.75
N LEU A 272 -12.44 40.59 14.13
CA LEU A 272 -11.07 40.84 14.60
C LEU A 272 -10.62 42.30 14.35
N SER A 273 -11.01 42.90 13.23
CA SER A 273 -10.67 44.28 12.90
C SER A 273 -11.31 45.29 13.86
N ALA A 274 -12.56 45.04 14.26
CA ALA A 274 -13.23 45.83 15.29
C ALA A 274 -12.49 45.77 16.62
N SER A 275 -12.21 44.57 17.12
CA SER A 275 -11.50 44.34 18.39
C SER A 275 -10.07 44.88 18.37
N ALA A 276 -9.32 44.66 17.30
CA ALA A 276 -7.94 45.12 17.19
C ALA A 276 -7.83 46.63 17.08
N SER A 277 -8.77 47.27 16.37
CA SER A 277 -8.83 48.74 16.30
C SER A 277 -9.11 49.36 17.68
N GLU A 278 -10.04 48.79 18.44
CA GLU A 278 -10.39 49.26 19.78
C GLU A 278 -9.24 49.04 20.80
N LEU A 279 -8.61 47.86 20.79
CA LEU A 279 -7.60 47.50 21.80
C LEU A 279 -6.18 47.98 21.46
N PHE A 280 -5.83 48.04 20.17
CA PHE A 280 -4.45 48.27 19.74
C PHE A 280 -4.29 49.42 18.75
N GLY A 281 -5.36 50.07 18.32
CA GLY A 281 -5.32 51.18 17.35
C GLY A 281 -4.76 50.79 15.98
N ARG A 282 -4.75 49.49 15.62
CA ARG A 282 -4.26 48.98 14.34
C ARG A 282 -5.10 47.81 13.82
N ALA A 283 -5.03 47.54 12.54
CA ALA A 283 -5.56 46.29 11.99
C ALA A 283 -4.71 45.07 12.42
N PRO A 284 -5.30 43.88 12.55
CA PRO A 284 -4.54 42.67 12.78
C PRO A 284 -3.64 42.34 11.57
N ASN A 285 -2.48 41.71 11.82
CA ASN A 285 -1.67 41.17 10.73
C ASN A 285 -2.18 39.78 10.33
N LEU A 286 -1.66 39.21 9.21
CA LEU A 286 -2.11 37.93 8.67
C LEU A 286 -1.81 36.76 9.60
N THR A 287 -0.73 36.78 10.41
CA THR A 287 -0.47 35.75 11.43
C THR A 287 -1.58 35.76 12.48
N GLU A 288 -1.95 36.95 13.00
CA GLU A 288 -3.02 37.13 13.98
C GLU A 288 -4.39 36.72 13.37
N PHE A 289 -4.64 37.14 12.15
CA PHE A 289 -5.87 36.80 11.42
C PHE A 289 -6.03 35.29 11.19
N MET A 290 -4.98 34.59 10.80
CA MET A 290 -5.02 33.15 10.53
C MET A 290 -4.99 32.28 11.79
N CYS A 291 -4.74 32.86 12.97
CA CYS A 291 -4.74 32.13 14.23
C CYS A 291 -6.03 31.34 14.43
N GLY A 292 -5.92 30.06 14.80
CA GLY A 292 -7.05 29.15 15.00
C GLY A 292 -7.62 28.52 13.71
N CYS A 293 -7.11 28.84 12.52
CA CYS A 293 -7.55 28.18 11.28
C CYS A 293 -6.86 26.81 11.11
N PHE A 294 -5.52 26.82 11.16
CA PHE A 294 -4.68 25.61 11.00
C PHE A 294 -3.53 25.63 12.00
N HIS A 295 -2.65 24.63 11.92
CA HIS A 295 -1.35 24.69 12.59
C HIS A 295 -0.61 25.98 12.13
N THR A 296 0.02 26.70 13.06
CA THR A 296 0.63 28.03 12.80
C THR A 296 1.53 28.05 11.55
N ARG A 297 2.38 27.03 11.37
CA ARG A 297 3.25 26.93 10.19
C ARG A 297 2.48 26.71 8.87
N VAL A 298 1.31 26.04 8.92
CA VAL A 298 0.43 25.91 7.77
C VAL A 298 -0.24 27.25 7.44
N ASN A 299 -0.68 28.00 8.45
CA ASN A 299 -1.19 29.35 8.27
C ASN A 299 -0.20 30.22 7.50
N ASP A 300 1.06 30.25 7.94
CA ASP A 300 2.11 31.04 7.29
C ASP A 300 2.39 30.56 5.85
N ALA A 301 2.34 29.24 5.60
CA ALA A 301 2.53 28.71 4.26
C ALA A 301 1.38 29.08 3.31
N VAL A 302 0.14 29.00 3.78
CA VAL A 302 -1.06 29.44 3.02
C VAL A 302 -0.98 30.94 2.71
N VAL A 303 -0.60 31.77 3.67
CA VAL A 303 -0.42 33.21 3.46
C VAL A 303 0.65 33.49 2.40
N ARG A 304 1.79 32.80 2.46
CA ARG A 304 2.84 32.94 1.44
C ARG A 304 2.38 32.44 0.05
N ALA A 305 1.65 31.33 0.01
CA ALA A 305 1.08 30.81 -1.24
C ALA A 305 0.06 31.76 -1.86
N ALA A 306 -0.68 32.54 -1.03
CA ALA A 306 -1.55 33.62 -1.47
C ALA A 306 -0.78 34.87 -1.98
N GLY A 307 0.57 34.88 -1.84
CA GLY A 307 1.46 35.97 -2.28
C GLY A 307 1.60 37.12 -1.29
N PHE A 308 1.37 36.84 0.01
CA PHE A 308 1.49 37.84 1.08
C PHE A 308 2.55 37.44 2.11
N LYS A 309 2.97 38.39 2.93
CA LYS A 309 3.83 38.13 4.09
C LYS A 309 2.97 37.99 5.35
N PRO A 310 3.27 37.03 6.25
CA PRO A 310 2.52 36.86 7.52
C PRO A 310 2.43 38.13 8.38
N SER A 311 3.42 39.03 8.28
CA SER A 311 3.47 40.28 9.02
C SER A 311 2.63 41.43 8.40
N GLU A 312 2.09 41.26 7.19
CA GLU A 312 1.26 42.28 6.53
C GLU A 312 -0.09 42.42 7.26
N SER A 313 -0.58 43.67 7.36
CA SER A 313 -1.93 43.92 7.87
C SER A 313 -2.97 43.34 6.93
N VAL A 314 -3.93 42.58 7.48
CA VAL A 314 -4.99 41.99 6.68
C VAL A 314 -5.95 43.07 6.11
N THR A 315 -6.36 42.87 4.85
CA THR A 315 -7.41 43.69 4.22
C THR A 315 -8.47 42.78 3.56
N PRO A 316 -9.71 43.27 3.33
CA PRO A 316 -10.74 42.44 2.70
C PRO A 316 -10.35 41.92 1.31
N GLU A 317 -9.58 42.69 0.54
CA GLU A 317 -9.14 42.32 -0.82
C GLU A 317 -8.18 41.14 -0.84
N MET A 318 -7.53 40.82 0.28
CA MET A 318 -6.64 39.69 0.44
C MET A 318 -7.38 38.34 0.64
N LEU A 319 -8.61 38.39 1.19
CA LEU A 319 -9.35 37.20 1.63
C LEU A 319 -9.60 36.20 0.51
N PRO A 320 -10.05 36.58 -0.70
CA PRO A 320 -10.29 35.61 -1.76
C PRO A 320 -9.03 34.83 -2.15
N ARG A 321 -7.85 35.47 -2.16
CA ARG A 321 -6.59 34.81 -2.47
C ARG A 321 -6.13 33.87 -1.35
N ILE A 322 -6.40 34.22 -0.09
CA ILE A 322 -6.11 33.37 1.07
C ILE A 322 -7.01 32.13 1.04
N VAL A 323 -8.31 32.31 0.76
CA VAL A 323 -9.26 31.19 0.60
C VAL A 323 -8.83 30.27 -0.54
N ALA A 324 -8.48 30.82 -1.69
CA ALA A 324 -8.01 30.05 -2.84
C ALA A 324 -6.75 29.23 -2.49
N ALA A 325 -5.79 29.83 -1.80
CA ALA A 325 -4.57 29.15 -1.36
C ALA A 325 -4.85 28.08 -0.30
N ALA A 326 -5.80 28.28 0.61
CA ALA A 326 -6.18 27.29 1.61
C ALA A 326 -6.93 26.09 1.01
N LYS A 327 -7.69 26.31 -0.07
CA LYS A 327 -8.44 25.28 -0.78
C LYS A 327 -7.68 24.62 -1.93
N GLY A 328 -6.55 25.17 -2.34
CA GLY A 328 -5.78 24.70 -3.48
C GLY A 328 -4.29 24.90 -3.29
N PHE A 329 -3.74 24.49 -2.14
CA PHE A 329 -2.32 24.58 -1.88
C PHE A 329 -1.55 23.57 -2.75
N ARG A 330 -0.76 24.07 -3.70
CA ARG A 330 -0.13 23.26 -4.74
C ARG A 330 1.27 22.79 -4.35
N ALA A 331 1.60 21.55 -4.72
CA ALA A 331 2.93 20.94 -4.61
C ALA A 331 3.20 20.14 -5.90
N GLN A 332 4.20 20.56 -6.68
CA GLN A 332 4.60 19.85 -7.91
C GLN A 332 5.47 18.65 -7.57
N VAL A 333 5.11 17.48 -8.09
CA VAL A 333 5.84 16.22 -7.89
C VAL A 333 7.09 16.23 -8.77
N THR A 334 8.23 15.87 -8.18
CA THR A 334 9.54 15.76 -8.87
C THR A 334 10.12 14.37 -8.76
N GLY A 335 9.35 13.40 -8.28
CA GLY A 335 9.73 12.00 -8.21
C GLY A 335 9.29 11.30 -6.95
N LEU A 336 9.74 10.06 -6.79
CA LEU A 336 9.53 9.25 -5.60
C LEU A 336 10.66 9.48 -4.58
N ALA A 337 10.33 9.51 -3.30
CA ALA A 337 11.30 9.54 -2.22
C ALA A 337 11.39 8.16 -1.54
N GLU A 338 12.53 7.91 -0.89
CA GLU A 338 12.74 6.72 -0.04
C GLU A 338 12.35 5.39 -0.73
N THR A 339 12.62 5.28 -2.04
CA THR A 339 12.21 4.13 -2.87
C THR A 339 12.72 2.79 -2.35
N GLY A 340 13.89 2.76 -1.68
CA GLY A 340 14.41 1.57 -1.01
C GLY A 340 13.59 1.11 0.22
N GLN A 341 12.66 1.94 0.68
CA GLN A 341 11.73 1.66 1.78
C GLN A 341 10.28 1.53 1.30
N ALA A 342 10.05 1.48 -0.03
CA ALA A 342 8.72 1.30 -0.59
C ALA A 342 8.04 0.07 0.04
N GLN A 343 6.81 0.24 0.49
CA GLN A 343 6.08 -0.83 1.17
C GLN A 343 5.64 -1.92 0.19
N VAL A 344 5.38 -1.53 -1.05
CA VAL A 344 4.85 -2.39 -2.11
C VAL A 344 5.56 -2.09 -3.42
N THR A 345 5.68 -3.11 -4.24
CA THR A 345 6.22 -3.02 -5.59
C THR A 345 5.07 -3.27 -6.57
N ARG A 346 4.84 -2.34 -7.49
CA ARG A 346 3.97 -2.51 -8.65
C ARG A 346 4.73 -3.26 -9.72
N GLY A 347 4.03 -4.01 -10.57
CA GLY A 347 4.61 -4.87 -11.59
C GLY A 347 4.57 -6.33 -11.17
N GLY A 348 5.06 -7.20 -12.04
CA GLY A 348 4.99 -8.64 -11.84
C GLY A 348 4.43 -9.36 -13.06
N ALA A 349 4.12 -10.64 -12.93
CA ALA A 349 3.50 -11.40 -14.01
C ALA A 349 2.04 -10.98 -14.21
N SER A 350 1.61 -10.93 -15.47
CA SER A 350 0.24 -10.56 -15.83
C SER A 350 -0.77 -11.52 -15.18
N PRO A 351 -1.70 -11.04 -14.32
CA PRO A 351 -2.67 -11.91 -13.65
C PRO A 351 -3.66 -12.56 -14.64
N TRP A 352 -3.80 -12.01 -15.85
CA TRP A 352 -4.66 -12.55 -16.90
C TRP A 352 -4.19 -13.89 -17.49
N GLU A 353 -2.91 -14.22 -17.28
CA GLU A 353 -2.31 -15.50 -17.70
C GLU A 353 -2.49 -16.61 -16.66
N PHE A 354 -3.23 -16.32 -15.59
CA PHE A 354 -3.55 -17.27 -14.52
C PHE A 354 -5.07 -17.47 -14.41
N ASP A 355 -5.47 -18.60 -13.88
CA ASP A 355 -6.85 -18.83 -13.54
C ASP A 355 -7.30 -17.91 -12.39
N SER A 356 -8.45 -17.29 -12.51
CA SER A 356 -8.91 -16.24 -11.59
C SER A 356 -9.34 -16.73 -10.21
N LEU A 357 -9.47 -18.04 -9.98
CA LEU A 357 -9.83 -18.66 -8.70
C LEU A 357 -8.71 -19.49 -8.11
N THR A 358 -7.96 -20.21 -8.94
CA THR A 358 -6.93 -21.14 -8.49
C THR A 358 -5.52 -20.55 -8.55
N LEU A 359 -5.33 -19.51 -9.37
CA LEU A 359 -4.04 -18.93 -9.72
C LEU A 359 -3.08 -19.93 -10.38
N GLU A 360 -3.62 -20.98 -11.00
CA GLU A 360 -2.84 -21.87 -11.86
C GLU A 360 -2.51 -21.17 -13.18
N SER A 361 -1.27 -21.31 -13.62
CA SER A 361 -0.80 -20.79 -14.90
C SER A 361 -1.55 -21.43 -16.07
N ARG A 362 -2.10 -20.61 -16.97
CA ARG A 362 -2.69 -21.04 -18.23
C ARG A 362 -1.63 -21.50 -19.24
N LEU A 363 -0.36 -21.11 -19.04
CA LEU A 363 0.77 -21.45 -19.90
C LEU A 363 1.52 -22.70 -19.44
N ARG A 364 1.52 -22.97 -18.13
CA ARG A 364 2.30 -24.02 -17.48
C ARG A 364 1.44 -24.77 -16.45
N PRO A 365 0.71 -25.83 -16.84
CA PRO A 365 -0.11 -26.61 -15.90
C PRO A 365 0.69 -27.10 -14.71
N GLY A 366 0.14 -26.96 -13.51
CA GLY A 366 0.82 -27.33 -12.24
C GLY A 366 1.74 -26.26 -11.67
N VAL A 367 1.86 -25.08 -12.33
CA VAL A 367 2.54 -23.89 -11.79
C VAL A 367 1.52 -22.89 -11.33
N TYR A 368 1.70 -22.34 -10.15
CA TYR A 368 0.85 -21.32 -9.52
C TYR A 368 1.67 -20.09 -9.16
N ALA A 369 1.07 -18.92 -9.12
CA ALA A 369 1.74 -17.70 -8.65
C ALA A 369 0.87 -16.94 -7.63
N THR A 370 1.51 -16.33 -6.60
CA THR A 370 0.79 -15.69 -5.49
C THR A 370 1.40 -14.37 -5.06
N GLY A 371 0.57 -13.52 -4.46
CA GLY A 371 1.01 -12.25 -3.89
C GLY A 371 1.58 -11.29 -4.92
N GLU A 372 2.62 -10.56 -4.53
CA GLU A 372 3.31 -9.55 -5.38
C GLU A 372 4.14 -10.14 -6.53
N THR A 373 4.15 -11.46 -6.71
CA THR A 373 4.72 -12.10 -7.92
C THR A 373 3.84 -11.80 -9.14
N LEU A 374 2.55 -11.55 -8.91
CA LEU A 374 1.59 -11.07 -9.90
C LEU A 374 1.50 -9.54 -9.88
N ASP A 375 1.24 -8.91 -11.04
CA ASP A 375 1.02 -7.46 -11.17
C ASP A 375 -0.32 -7.04 -10.53
N VAL A 376 -0.39 -7.18 -9.21
CA VAL A 376 -1.52 -6.81 -8.37
C VAL A 376 -0.99 -6.03 -7.16
N ASP A 377 -1.29 -4.75 -7.10
CA ASP A 377 -1.00 -3.88 -5.95
C ASP A 377 -2.28 -3.23 -5.43
N GLY A 378 -2.46 -3.20 -4.13
CA GLY A 378 -3.60 -2.58 -3.45
C GLY A 378 -3.24 -1.23 -2.81
N ARG A 379 -4.25 -0.48 -2.36
CA ARG A 379 -4.07 0.74 -1.56
C ARG A 379 -3.38 0.46 -0.22
N CYS A 380 -2.95 1.53 0.47
CA CYS A 380 -2.59 1.44 1.89
C CYS A 380 -3.79 1.04 2.74
N GLY A 381 -3.55 0.25 3.80
CA GLY A 381 -4.64 -0.07 4.73
C GLY A 381 -5.00 -1.55 4.86
N GLY A 382 -4.05 -2.46 4.58
CA GLY A 382 -4.23 -3.90 4.72
C GLY A 382 -4.53 -4.65 3.42
N PHE A 383 -4.77 -3.95 2.32
CA PHE A 383 -5.15 -4.54 1.03
C PHE A 383 -4.07 -5.46 0.45
N ASN A 384 -2.80 -5.07 0.47
CA ASN A 384 -1.71 -5.86 -0.08
C ASN A 384 -1.45 -7.15 0.71
N LEU A 385 -1.57 -7.11 2.03
CA LEU A 385 -1.51 -8.32 2.85
C LEU A 385 -2.75 -9.19 2.66
N HIS A 386 -3.95 -8.59 2.53
CA HIS A 386 -5.15 -9.35 2.18
C HIS A 386 -4.95 -10.13 0.88
N TRP A 387 -4.47 -9.47 -0.18
CA TRP A 387 -4.14 -10.13 -1.45
C TRP A 387 -3.12 -11.28 -1.25
N ALA A 388 -2.07 -11.05 -0.47
CA ALA A 388 -1.09 -12.10 -0.20
C ALA A 388 -1.72 -13.32 0.49
N TRP A 389 -2.61 -13.10 1.47
CA TRP A 389 -3.30 -14.18 2.16
C TRP A 389 -4.28 -14.91 1.23
N ALA A 390 -5.16 -14.17 0.56
CA ALA A 390 -6.18 -14.70 -0.33
C ALA A 390 -5.59 -15.52 -1.48
N SER A 391 -4.58 -14.97 -2.16
CA SER A 391 -3.87 -15.68 -3.23
C SER A 391 -3.13 -16.93 -2.73
N GLY A 392 -2.52 -16.86 -1.55
CA GLY A 392 -1.88 -18.02 -0.92
C GLY A 392 -2.88 -19.12 -0.58
N MET A 393 -4.03 -18.77 -0.01
CA MET A 393 -5.09 -19.74 0.30
C MET A 393 -5.61 -20.43 -0.95
N ALA A 394 -5.89 -19.66 -2.00
CA ALA A 394 -6.40 -20.16 -3.28
C ALA A 394 -5.42 -21.14 -3.94
N ALA A 395 -4.19 -20.69 -4.18
CA ALA A 395 -3.18 -21.52 -4.84
C ALA A 395 -2.80 -22.76 -4.00
N GLY A 396 -2.68 -22.62 -2.68
CA GLY A 396 -2.37 -23.74 -1.79
C GLY A 396 -3.44 -24.82 -1.84
N ALA A 397 -4.72 -24.45 -1.74
CA ALA A 397 -5.83 -25.40 -1.81
C ALA A 397 -5.96 -26.07 -3.19
N ALA A 398 -5.65 -25.34 -4.27
CA ALA A 398 -5.73 -25.86 -5.63
C ALA A 398 -4.57 -26.78 -5.97
N ALA A 399 -3.35 -26.43 -5.57
CA ALA A 399 -2.14 -27.20 -5.89
C ALA A 399 -2.10 -28.59 -5.21
N ALA A 400 -2.92 -28.84 -4.20
CA ALA A 400 -3.00 -30.13 -3.51
C ALA A 400 -3.94 -31.15 -4.19
N LYS A 401 -4.67 -30.72 -5.20
CA LYS A 401 -5.59 -31.55 -6.01
C LYS A 401 -4.87 -32.08 -7.24
#